data_dae025136df30667d8fa85be98414153
#
_entry.id   dae025136df30667d8fa85be98414153
#
_cell.length_a   1.000
_cell.length_b   1.000
_cell.length_c   1.000
_cell.angle_alpha   90.00
_cell.angle_beta   90.00
_cell.angle_gamma   90.00
#
_symmetry.space_group_name_H-M   'P 1'
#
loop_
_entity.id
_entity.type
_entity.pdbx_description
1 polymer ?
#
loop_
_entity_poly.entity_id
_entity_poly.type
_entity_poly.pdbx_seq_one_letter_code
_entity_poly.pdbx_strand_id
1 'polypeptide(L)'
;MIAEFSLDGRVAVVTGAAGLLGREHAKALSLACAQVVLTDLNVDALERAAHEVTLAGGPPPLAIAADVTDPESLEALRDRTIARFGRVDVLVNNAAMNDRVEAPSMDAESARFERYPLAEWRRMMDVNVTGVFLPSQILGREMAARGSGSIVNVASTYALVGPDPSLYARPDGSVGHSKSPAYPASKGAVLAFTRFLAAHWGAAGVRVNALVPGGVENGQDAHFIANYSRRTPLARMAAPDEMGGALVFLASDASRYMTGATLVVDGGFTAW
;
A
#
# COMPACT_ATOMS: atom_id res chain seq x y z
N MET A 1 12.18 20.75 -9.11
CA MET A 1 10.95 19.90 -9.09
C MET A 1 9.84 20.67 -9.80
N ILE A 2 9.02 20.02 -10.63
CA ILE A 2 7.82 20.65 -11.23
C ILE A 2 6.85 20.99 -10.08
N ALA A 3 6.33 22.22 -10.04
CA ALA A 3 5.59 22.74 -8.87
C ALA A 3 4.38 21.87 -8.47
N GLU A 4 3.68 21.29 -9.47
CA GLU A 4 2.52 20.44 -9.25
C GLU A 4 2.82 19.12 -8.51
N PHE A 5 4.08 18.68 -8.46
CA PHE A 5 4.51 17.49 -7.71
C PHE A 5 4.95 17.82 -6.29
N SER A 6 5.03 19.11 -5.91
CA SER A 6 5.41 19.51 -4.55
C SER A 6 4.29 19.16 -3.57
N LEU A 7 4.68 18.63 -2.41
CA LEU A 7 3.80 18.39 -1.27
C LEU A 7 4.13 19.33 -0.11
N ASP A 8 4.81 20.46 -0.40
CA ASP A 8 5.12 21.46 0.61
C ASP A 8 3.85 21.95 1.32
N GLY A 9 3.91 22.02 2.65
CA GLY A 9 2.75 22.35 3.49
C GLY A 9 1.66 21.27 3.59
N ARG A 10 1.83 20.10 2.97
CA ARG A 10 0.90 18.95 3.06
C ARG A 10 1.33 17.97 4.15
N VAL A 11 0.36 17.37 4.82
CA VAL A 11 0.53 16.32 5.83
C VAL A 11 0.09 14.99 5.25
N ALA A 12 1.00 14.04 5.18
CA ALA A 12 0.77 12.71 4.61
C ALA A 12 0.86 11.62 5.67
N VAL A 13 -0.20 10.83 5.84
CA VAL A 13 -0.21 9.65 6.72
C VAL A 13 0.02 8.40 5.89
N VAL A 14 0.98 7.56 6.29
CA VAL A 14 1.31 6.28 5.63
C VAL A 14 1.07 5.14 6.61
N THR A 15 0.14 4.23 6.30
CA THR A 15 -0.10 3.03 7.10
C THR A 15 0.82 1.89 6.67
N GLY A 16 1.19 0.99 7.60
CA GLY A 16 2.17 -0.06 7.33
C GLY A 16 3.54 0.50 6.95
N ALA A 17 3.91 1.64 7.56
CA ALA A 17 5.09 2.43 7.20
C ALA A 17 6.42 1.74 7.53
N ALA A 18 6.42 0.73 8.40
CA ALA A 18 7.61 -0.07 8.71
C ALA A 18 7.86 -1.20 7.68
N GLY A 19 6.90 -1.49 6.80
CA GLY A 19 7.04 -2.46 5.73
C GLY A 19 7.93 -1.98 4.59
N LEU A 20 8.27 -2.91 3.65
CA LEU A 20 9.16 -2.62 2.51
C LEU A 20 8.70 -1.39 1.71
N LEU A 21 7.48 -1.45 1.14
CA LEU A 21 6.95 -0.33 0.35
C LEU A 21 6.59 0.88 1.22
N GLY A 22 6.13 0.66 2.46
CA GLY A 22 5.75 1.75 3.35
C GLY A 22 6.90 2.72 3.64
N ARG A 23 8.11 2.21 3.85
CA ARG A 23 9.33 3.02 4.04
C ARG A 23 9.67 3.82 2.78
N GLU A 24 9.63 3.20 1.61
CA GLU A 24 9.92 3.86 0.34
C GLU A 24 8.85 4.91 -0.03
N HIS A 25 7.59 4.60 0.24
CA HIS A 25 6.48 5.55 0.13
C HIS A 25 6.68 6.78 1.02
N ALA A 26 7.07 6.56 2.26
CA ALA A 26 7.34 7.63 3.21
C ALA A 26 8.54 8.50 2.79
N LYS A 27 9.63 7.88 2.33
CA LYS A 27 10.80 8.59 1.78
C LYS A 27 10.41 9.45 0.58
N ALA A 28 9.67 8.89 -0.38
CA ALA A 28 9.26 9.61 -1.58
C ALA A 28 8.38 10.83 -1.26
N LEU A 29 7.43 10.70 -0.35
CA LEU A 29 6.58 11.81 0.10
C LEU A 29 7.38 12.88 0.86
N SER A 30 8.31 12.46 1.73
CA SER A 30 9.19 13.37 2.48
C SER A 30 10.12 14.15 1.55
N LEU A 31 10.72 13.50 0.53
CA LEU A 31 11.54 14.13 -0.51
C LEU A 31 10.72 15.09 -1.39
N ALA A 32 9.41 14.87 -1.52
CA ALA A 32 8.48 15.80 -2.15
C ALA A 32 8.02 16.94 -1.21
N CYS A 33 8.66 17.09 -0.04
CA CYS A 33 8.45 18.11 0.99
C CYS A 33 7.18 17.93 1.85
N ALA A 34 6.55 16.75 1.89
CA ALA A 34 5.45 16.49 2.81
C ALA A 34 5.94 16.38 4.27
N GLN A 35 5.09 16.83 5.22
CA GLN A 35 5.19 16.39 6.61
C GLN A 35 4.61 14.98 6.72
N VAL A 36 5.45 13.98 6.98
CA VAL A 36 5.02 12.58 6.95
C VAL A 36 4.71 12.06 8.36
N VAL A 37 3.56 11.41 8.51
CA VAL A 37 3.18 10.65 9.69
C VAL A 37 3.27 9.16 9.33
N LEU A 38 4.13 8.46 10.03
CA LEU A 38 4.34 7.03 9.88
C LEU A 38 3.50 6.27 10.90
N THR A 39 2.76 5.26 10.48
CA THR A 39 2.06 4.39 11.42
C THR A 39 2.22 2.91 11.07
N ASP A 40 2.44 2.11 12.10
CA ASP A 40 2.60 0.66 12.04
C ASP A 40 2.31 0.06 13.43
N LEU A 41 2.06 -1.26 13.50
CA LEU A 41 1.91 -1.99 14.75
C LEU A 41 3.24 -2.17 15.50
N ASN A 42 4.34 -2.37 14.75
CA ASN A 42 5.66 -2.67 15.31
C ASN A 42 6.41 -1.37 15.61
N VAL A 43 6.44 -0.99 16.89
CA VAL A 43 7.06 0.25 17.36
C VAL A 43 8.55 0.34 16.98
N ASP A 44 9.33 -0.72 17.25
CA ASP A 44 10.77 -0.71 16.96
C ASP A 44 11.07 -0.59 15.46
N ALA A 45 10.27 -1.26 14.64
CA ALA A 45 10.41 -1.15 13.18
C ALA A 45 9.96 0.21 12.66
N LEU A 46 8.97 0.83 13.31
CA LEU A 46 8.47 2.16 12.99
C LEU A 46 9.54 3.24 13.31
N GLU A 47 10.23 3.12 14.44
CA GLU A 47 11.34 4.01 14.81
C GLU A 47 12.50 3.91 13.81
N ARG A 48 12.87 2.70 13.40
CA ARG A 48 13.87 2.51 12.34
C ARG A 48 13.44 3.15 11.02
N ALA A 49 12.18 2.97 10.60
CA ALA A 49 11.63 3.60 9.41
C ALA A 49 11.69 5.13 9.49
N ALA A 50 11.36 5.72 10.65
CA ALA A 50 11.44 7.15 10.88
C ALA A 50 12.88 7.67 10.74
N HIS A 51 13.85 6.93 11.26
CA HIS A 51 15.26 7.25 11.10
C HIS A 51 15.70 7.21 9.63
N GLU A 52 15.32 6.16 8.88
CA GLU A 52 15.62 6.04 7.44
C GLU A 52 15.02 7.20 6.62
N VAL A 53 13.77 7.59 6.90
CA VAL A 53 13.11 8.73 6.24
C VAL A 53 13.83 10.05 6.54
N THR A 54 14.27 10.25 7.78
CA THR A 54 15.07 11.43 8.17
C THR A 54 16.39 11.48 7.42
N LEU A 55 17.08 10.35 7.28
CA LEU A 55 18.36 10.26 6.55
C LEU A 55 18.21 10.51 5.04
N ALA A 56 17.02 10.30 4.48
CA ALA A 56 16.73 10.59 3.08
C ALA A 56 16.74 12.11 2.75
N GLY A 57 16.70 12.98 3.75
CA GLY A 57 16.91 14.42 3.62
C GLY A 57 15.64 15.26 3.51
N GLY A 58 14.47 14.69 3.73
CA GLY A 58 13.20 15.44 3.85
C GLY A 58 12.91 15.88 5.30
N PRO A 59 11.73 16.49 5.57
CA PRO A 59 11.31 16.83 6.92
C PRO A 59 11.26 15.60 7.83
N PRO A 60 11.68 15.70 9.12
CA PRO A 60 11.62 14.58 10.06
C PRO A 60 10.17 14.10 10.24
N PRO A 61 9.90 12.79 10.09
CA PRO A 61 8.56 12.26 10.20
C PRO A 61 8.09 12.18 11.66
N LEU A 62 6.77 12.15 11.86
CA LEU A 62 6.15 11.83 13.12
C LEU A 62 5.79 10.33 13.14
N ALA A 63 6.32 9.56 14.07
CA ALA A 63 6.00 8.16 14.25
C ALA A 63 4.89 7.97 15.30
N ILE A 64 3.82 7.26 14.93
CA ILE A 64 2.68 6.95 15.82
C ILE A 64 2.29 5.49 15.60
N ALA A 65 2.44 4.66 16.62
CA ALA A 65 1.95 3.29 16.57
C ALA A 65 0.42 3.26 16.52
N ALA A 66 -0.14 2.51 15.58
CA ALA A 66 -1.58 2.28 15.51
C ALA A 66 -1.92 0.98 14.77
N ASP A 67 -3.02 0.35 15.20
CA ASP A 67 -3.65 -0.79 14.52
C ASP A 67 -4.70 -0.27 13.53
N VAL A 68 -4.51 -0.59 12.25
CA VAL A 68 -5.45 -0.19 11.19
C VAL A 68 -6.81 -0.89 11.27
N THR A 69 -6.92 -1.94 12.08
CA THR A 69 -8.17 -2.70 12.33
C THR A 69 -8.90 -2.25 13.60
N ASP A 70 -8.31 -1.33 14.38
CA ASP A 70 -8.88 -0.82 15.62
C ASP A 70 -9.30 0.66 15.46
N PRO A 71 -10.61 0.96 15.55
CA PRO A 71 -11.12 2.32 15.45
C PRO A 71 -10.55 3.28 16.51
N GLU A 72 -10.39 2.84 17.77
CA GLU A 72 -9.90 3.69 18.86
C GLU A 72 -8.42 4.07 18.62
N SER A 73 -7.63 3.12 18.15
CA SER A 73 -6.24 3.33 17.77
C SER A 73 -6.11 4.36 16.63
N LEU A 74 -7.00 4.30 15.64
CA LEU A 74 -7.03 5.23 14.51
C LEU A 74 -7.56 6.62 14.88
N GLU A 75 -8.52 6.72 15.79
CA GLU A 75 -8.96 8.01 16.34
C GLU A 75 -7.80 8.68 17.10
N ALA A 76 -7.04 7.95 17.90
CA ALA A 76 -5.86 8.46 18.58
C ALA A 76 -4.76 8.90 17.58
N LEU A 77 -4.55 8.15 16.50
CA LEU A 77 -3.65 8.55 15.41
C LEU A 77 -4.08 9.87 14.78
N ARG A 78 -5.38 10.02 14.47
CA ARG A 78 -5.95 11.26 13.93
C ARG A 78 -5.71 12.42 14.89
N ASP A 79 -6.07 12.27 16.15
CA ASP A 79 -5.99 13.34 17.15
C ASP A 79 -4.56 13.83 17.34
N ARG A 80 -3.59 12.91 17.43
CA ARG A 80 -2.16 13.26 17.52
C ARG A 80 -1.66 13.94 16.24
N THR A 81 -2.13 13.51 15.06
CA THR A 81 -1.78 14.14 13.78
C THR A 81 -2.32 15.56 13.70
N ILE A 82 -3.60 15.75 14.04
CA ILE A 82 -4.24 17.08 14.04
C ILE A 82 -3.62 18.00 15.10
N ALA A 83 -3.35 17.49 16.30
CA ALA A 83 -2.70 18.28 17.35
C ALA A 83 -1.31 18.78 16.92
N ARG A 84 -0.55 17.98 16.15
CA ARG A 84 0.81 18.34 15.71
C ARG A 84 0.85 19.22 14.48
N PHE A 85 -0.03 19.00 13.50
CA PHE A 85 0.04 19.61 12.17
C PHE A 85 -1.22 20.38 11.76
N GLY A 86 -2.32 20.26 12.50
CA GLY A 86 -3.60 20.93 12.22
C GLY A 86 -4.40 20.34 11.07
N ARG A 87 -3.87 19.34 10.34
CA ARG A 87 -4.49 18.82 9.10
C ARG A 87 -4.01 17.44 8.71
N VAL A 88 -4.76 16.78 7.83
CA VAL A 88 -4.35 15.62 7.04
C VAL A 88 -4.69 15.91 5.57
N ASP A 89 -3.74 15.80 4.65
CA ASP A 89 -3.93 16.08 3.22
C ASP A 89 -3.84 14.84 2.35
N VAL A 90 -2.97 13.91 2.75
CA VAL A 90 -2.74 12.67 2.02
C VAL A 90 -2.86 11.50 2.98
N LEU A 91 -3.60 10.46 2.56
CA LEU A 91 -3.63 9.16 3.22
C LEU A 91 -3.13 8.10 2.25
N VAL A 92 -2.12 7.35 2.64
CA VAL A 92 -1.64 6.18 1.91
C VAL A 92 -2.02 4.93 2.69
N ASN A 93 -3.07 4.24 2.25
CA ASN A 93 -3.48 2.94 2.77
C ASN A 93 -2.55 1.87 2.20
N ASN A 94 -1.41 1.65 2.85
CA ASN A 94 -0.38 0.71 2.43
C ASN A 94 -0.31 -0.53 3.34
N ALA A 95 -0.78 -0.46 4.59
CA ALA A 95 -0.80 -1.59 5.50
C ALA A 95 -1.51 -2.79 4.87
N ALA A 96 -0.84 -3.94 4.85
CA ALA A 96 -1.41 -5.17 4.30
C ALA A 96 -0.65 -6.39 4.80
N MET A 97 -1.37 -7.48 4.97
CA MET A 97 -0.80 -8.82 5.00
C MET A 97 -0.54 -9.31 3.58
N ASN A 98 0.57 -9.99 3.39
CA ASN A 98 0.96 -10.63 2.15
C ASN A 98 1.52 -12.03 2.44
N ASP A 99 1.12 -13.02 1.65
CA ASP A 99 1.70 -14.34 1.77
C ASP A 99 3.18 -14.31 1.38
N ARG A 100 4.03 -14.70 2.32
CA ARG A 100 5.47 -14.87 2.06
C ARG A 100 5.70 -16.30 1.62
N VAL A 101 5.92 -16.49 0.33
CA VAL A 101 6.15 -17.80 -0.26
C VAL A 101 7.46 -18.41 0.24
N GLU A 102 8.45 -17.57 0.53
CA GLU A 102 9.78 -17.95 1.04
C GLU A 102 9.78 -18.33 2.53
N ALA A 103 8.81 -17.83 3.27
CA ALA A 103 8.62 -18.10 4.70
C ALA A 103 7.12 -18.28 4.98
N PRO A 104 6.53 -19.39 4.52
CA PRO A 104 5.09 -19.60 4.63
C PRO A 104 4.68 -19.72 6.10
N SER A 105 3.58 -19.08 6.44
CA SER A 105 3.01 -19.12 7.80
C SER A 105 2.19 -20.38 8.08
N MET A 106 1.96 -21.22 7.06
CA MET A 106 1.21 -22.48 7.17
C MET A 106 1.85 -23.57 6.32
N ASP A 107 1.53 -24.84 6.60
CA ASP A 107 1.98 -25.98 5.81
C ASP A 107 1.34 -26.00 4.41
N ALA A 108 1.98 -26.75 3.48
CA ALA A 108 1.57 -26.78 2.08
C ALA A 108 0.15 -27.35 1.87
N GLU A 109 -0.31 -28.25 2.74
CA GLU A 109 -1.62 -28.86 2.65
C GLU A 109 -2.72 -27.88 3.07
N SER A 110 -2.50 -27.13 4.15
CA SER A 110 -3.41 -26.08 4.63
C SER A 110 -3.44 -24.86 3.68
N ALA A 111 -2.38 -24.67 2.88
CA ALA A 111 -2.34 -23.58 1.90
C ALA A 111 -3.17 -23.86 0.64
N ARG A 112 -3.61 -25.11 0.41
CA ARG A 112 -4.46 -25.46 -0.75
C ARG A 112 -5.84 -24.82 -0.59
N PHE A 113 -6.42 -24.39 -1.71
CA PHE A 113 -7.72 -23.72 -1.72
C PHE A 113 -8.81 -24.54 -0.99
N GLU A 114 -8.88 -25.84 -1.23
CA GLU A 114 -9.88 -26.75 -0.67
C GLU A 114 -9.78 -26.91 0.85
N ARG A 115 -8.65 -26.53 1.44
CA ARG A 115 -8.36 -26.63 2.89
C ARG A 115 -7.97 -25.31 3.52
N TYR A 116 -8.02 -24.22 2.77
CA TYR A 116 -7.60 -22.92 3.26
C TYR A 116 -8.43 -22.50 4.48
N PRO A 117 -7.81 -22.21 5.64
CA PRO A 117 -8.54 -21.98 6.88
C PRO A 117 -9.38 -20.70 6.82
N LEU A 118 -10.66 -20.77 7.21
CA LEU A 118 -11.53 -19.61 7.28
C LEU A 118 -10.98 -18.51 8.20
N ALA A 119 -10.24 -18.89 9.26
CA ALA A 119 -9.62 -17.92 10.16
C ALA A 119 -8.57 -17.07 9.44
N GLU A 120 -7.72 -17.68 8.59
CA GLU A 120 -6.71 -16.95 7.80
C GLU A 120 -7.37 -16.07 6.71
N TRP A 121 -8.43 -16.56 6.08
CA TRP A 121 -9.24 -15.73 5.19
C TRP A 121 -9.75 -14.47 5.90
N ARG A 122 -10.39 -14.65 7.08
CA ARG A 122 -10.93 -13.53 7.85
C ARG A 122 -9.84 -12.55 8.28
N ARG A 123 -8.71 -13.06 8.77
CA ARG A 123 -7.58 -12.25 9.19
C ARG A 123 -7.00 -11.41 8.02
N MET A 124 -6.85 -12.01 6.83
CA MET A 124 -6.39 -11.31 5.64
C MET A 124 -7.38 -10.22 5.21
N MET A 125 -8.68 -10.55 5.20
CA MET A 125 -9.73 -9.58 4.87
C MET A 125 -9.79 -8.44 5.88
N ASP A 126 -9.61 -8.73 7.16
CA ASP A 126 -9.62 -7.72 8.20
C ASP A 126 -8.48 -6.72 8.02
N VAL A 127 -7.24 -7.18 7.90
CA VAL A 127 -6.12 -6.27 7.70
C VAL A 127 -6.18 -5.57 6.35
N ASN A 128 -6.45 -6.29 5.25
CA ASN A 128 -6.31 -5.74 3.89
C ASN A 128 -7.53 -4.95 3.41
N VAL A 129 -8.70 -5.16 4.01
CA VAL A 129 -9.95 -4.49 3.60
C VAL A 129 -10.46 -3.59 4.72
N THR A 130 -10.69 -4.11 5.93
CA THR A 130 -11.08 -3.28 7.09
C THR A 130 -10.00 -2.26 7.41
N GLY A 131 -8.70 -2.65 7.32
CA GLY A 131 -7.55 -1.75 7.51
C GLY A 131 -7.32 -0.72 6.38
N VAL A 132 -8.11 -0.75 5.30
CA VAL A 132 -8.24 0.35 4.32
C VAL A 132 -9.51 1.16 4.57
N PHE A 133 -10.59 0.50 4.95
CA PHE A 133 -11.87 1.14 5.25
C PHE A 133 -11.78 2.10 6.44
N LEU A 134 -11.30 1.64 7.60
CA LEU A 134 -11.27 2.43 8.82
C LEU A 134 -10.38 3.68 8.73
N PRO A 135 -9.11 3.61 8.26
CA PRO A 135 -8.31 4.82 8.10
C PRO A 135 -8.94 5.79 7.10
N SER A 136 -9.54 5.28 6.01
CA SER A 136 -10.26 6.13 5.06
C SER A 136 -11.45 6.82 5.72
N GLN A 137 -12.25 6.13 6.52
CA GLN A 137 -13.39 6.69 7.23
C GLN A 137 -12.96 7.77 8.23
N ILE A 138 -11.93 7.48 9.04
CA ILE A 138 -11.52 8.34 10.16
C ILE A 138 -10.72 9.55 9.68
N LEU A 139 -9.70 9.34 8.85
CA LEU A 139 -8.84 10.42 8.35
C LEU A 139 -9.47 11.13 7.13
N GLY A 140 -10.19 10.39 6.27
CA GLY A 140 -10.84 10.95 5.09
C GLY A 140 -11.98 11.91 5.42
N ARG A 141 -12.70 11.71 6.54
CA ARG A 141 -13.72 12.69 6.98
C ARG A 141 -13.12 14.07 7.29
N GLU A 142 -11.89 14.14 7.82
CA GLU A 142 -11.17 15.39 8.05
C GLU A 142 -10.85 16.12 6.74
N MET A 143 -10.44 15.33 5.72
CA MET A 143 -10.22 15.86 4.38
C MET A 143 -11.52 16.38 3.75
N ALA A 144 -12.60 15.60 3.82
CA ALA A 144 -13.91 15.96 3.27
C ALA A 144 -14.49 17.22 3.96
N ALA A 145 -14.38 17.32 5.28
CA ALA A 145 -14.81 18.50 6.03
C ALA A 145 -14.02 19.77 5.63
N ARG A 146 -12.76 19.63 5.24
CA ARG A 146 -11.90 20.73 4.79
C ARG A 146 -12.05 21.03 3.29
N GLY A 147 -12.69 20.16 2.51
CA GLY A 147 -12.89 20.34 1.07
C GLY A 147 -11.64 20.01 0.22
N SER A 148 -10.68 19.27 0.74
CA SER A 148 -9.46 18.92 0.01
C SER A 148 -8.75 17.71 0.59
N GLY A 149 -8.32 16.76 -0.25
CA GLY A 149 -7.54 15.61 0.16
C GLY A 149 -7.19 14.67 -0.99
N SER A 150 -6.22 13.78 -0.75
CA SER A 150 -5.87 12.68 -1.64
C SER A 150 -5.70 11.38 -0.86
N ILE A 151 -6.48 10.36 -1.19
CA ILE A 151 -6.36 9.01 -0.64
C ILE A 151 -5.75 8.11 -1.72
N VAL A 152 -4.66 7.43 -1.40
CA VAL A 152 -4.01 6.45 -2.27
C VAL A 152 -4.10 5.08 -1.62
N ASN A 153 -4.87 4.19 -2.24
CA ASN A 153 -5.02 2.81 -1.78
C ASN A 153 -4.01 1.91 -2.51
N VAL A 154 -3.11 1.26 -1.78
CA VAL A 154 -2.13 0.34 -2.37
C VAL A 154 -2.78 -1.03 -2.58
N ALA A 155 -3.09 -1.33 -3.84
CA ALA A 155 -3.65 -2.63 -4.26
C ALA A 155 -2.53 -3.60 -4.69
N SER A 156 -2.70 -4.34 -5.78
CA SER A 156 -1.74 -5.29 -6.33
C SER A 156 -2.16 -5.65 -7.76
N THR A 157 -1.22 -6.09 -8.61
CA THR A 157 -1.53 -6.75 -9.90
C THR A 157 -2.51 -7.92 -9.72
N TYR A 158 -2.45 -8.62 -8.59
CA TYR A 158 -3.40 -9.70 -8.28
C TYR A 158 -4.83 -9.22 -7.94
N ALA A 159 -5.08 -7.92 -7.95
CA ALA A 159 -6.43 -7.37 -8.00
C ALA A 159 -7.00 -7.30 -9.44
N LEU A 160 -6.14 -7.44 -10.44
CA LEU A 160 -6.47 -7.34 -11.88
C LEU A 160 -6.42 -8.70 -12.59
N VAL A 161 -5.44 -9.54 -12.19
CA VAL A 161 -5.21 -10.88 -12.75
C VAL A 161 -5.06 -11.90 -11.63
N GLY A 162 -5.38 -13.18 -11.92
CA GLY A 162 -5.15 -14.27 -10.97
C GLY A 162 -3.65 -14.54 -10.76
N PRO A 163 -3.24 -14.98 -9.57
CA PRO A 163 -1.89 -15.50 -9.36
C PRO A 163 -1.65 -16.73 -10.25
N ASP A 164 -0.57 -16.69 -11.04
CA ASP A 164 -0.18 -17.80 -11.90
C ASP A 164 0.64 -18.82 -11.11
N PRO A 165 0.16 -20.07 -10.91
CA PRO A 165 0.89 -21.08 -10.16
C PRO A 165 2.26 -21.43 -10.78
N SER A 166 2.44 -21.25 -12.09
CA SER A 166 3.70 -21.55 -12.78
C SER A 166 4.87 -20.68 -12.32
N LEU A 167 4.60 -19.50 -11.73
CA LEU A 167 5.63 -18.64 -11.14
C LEU A 167 6.36 -19.32 -9.97
N TYR A 168 5.68 -20.25 -9.28
CA TYR A 168 6.17 -20.95 -8.10
C TYR A 168 6.73 -22.34 -8.44
N ALA A 169 6.76 -22.71 -9.72
CA ALA A 169 7.32 -23.98 -10.17
C ALA A 169 8.84 -24.01 -9.97
N ARG A 170 9.34 -25.11 -9.40
CA ARG A 170 10.76 -25.40 -9.23
C ARG A 170 11.30 -26.26 -10.37
N PRO A 171 12.63 -26.32 -10.55
CA PRO A 171 13.24 -27.12 -11.62
C PRO A 171 12.93 -28.62 -11.54
N ASP A 172 12.64 -29.15 -10.37
CA ASP A 172 12.25 -30.54 -10.14
C ASP A 172 10.77 -30.83 -10.47
N GLY A 173 10.03 -29.82 -10.96
CA GLY A 173 8.61 -29.92 -11.30
C GLY A 173 7.67 -29.76 -10.10
N SER A 174 8.18 -29.63 -8.89
CA SER A 174 7.34 -29.33 -7.73
C SER A 174 6.86 -27.87 -7.79
N VAL A 175 5.64 -27.64 -7.31
CA VAL A 175 5.10 -26.30 -7.13
C VAL A 175 5.16 -25.97 -5.64
N GLY A 176 5.87 -24.89 -5.32
CA GLY A 176 5.95 -24.38 -3.95
C GLY A 176 4.63 -23.76 -3.47
N HIS A 177 4.68 -23.10 -2.32
CA HIS A 177 3.55 -22.30 -1.85
C HIS A 177 3.21 -21.20 -2.86
N SER A 178 1.95 -21.14 -3.26
CA SER A 178 1.42 -20.03 -4.09
C SER A 178 0.71 -19.00 -3.22
N LYS A 179 0.28 -17.90 -3.83
CA LYS A 179 -0.57 -16.92 -3.15
C LYS A 179 -1.88 -17.56 -2.68
N SER A 180 -2.30 -17.21 -1.47
CA SER A 180 -3.59 -17.64 -0.93
C SER A 180 -4.77 -17.05 -1.70
N PRO A 181 -5.96 -17.66 -1.63
CA PRO A 181 -7.17 -17.10 -2.25
C PRO A 181 -7.60 -15.76 -1.63
N ALA A 182 -7.24 -15.52 -0.37
CA ALA A 182 -7.63 -14.31 0.36
C ALA A 182 -6.90 -13.06 -0.15
N TYR A 183 -5.63 -13.18 -0.57
CA TYR A 183 -4.85 -12.02 -1.00
C TYR A 183 -5.43 -11.34 -2.25
N PRO A 184 -5.62 -12.02 -3.40
CA PRO A 184 -6.21 -11.40 -4.59
C PRO A 184 -7.64 -10.90 -4.34
N ALA A 185 -8.45 -11.65 -3.57
CA ALA A 185 -9.80 -11.22 -3.23
C ALA A 185 -9.80 -9.92 -2.42
N SER A 186 -8.92 -9.81 -1.41
CA SER A 186 -8.78 -8.59 -0.61
C SER A 186 -8.32 -7.39 -1.46
N LYS A 187 -7.36 -7.59 -2.36
CA LYS A 187 -6.84 -6.52 -3.24
C LYS A 187 -7.85 -6.11 -4.32
N GLY A 188 -8.70 -7.04 -4.79
CA GLY A 188 -9.86 -6.72 -5.64
C GLY A 188 -10.90 -5.86 -4.92
N ALA A 189 -11.18 -6.16 -3.64
CA ALA A 189 -12.07 -5.34 -2.81
C ALA A 189 -11.55 -3.90 -2.66
N VAL A 190 -10.24 -3.70 -2.51
CA VAL A 190 -9.61 -2.36 -2.45
C VAL A 190 -9.89 -1.54 -3.71
N LEU A 191 -9.84 -2.15 -4.92
CA LEU A 191 -10.16 -1.44 -6.17
C LEU A 191 -11.63 -1.03 -6.25
N ALA A 192 -12.55 -1.90 -5.81
CA ALA A 192 -13.97 -1.59 -5.76
C ALA A 192 -14.24 -0.46 -4.75
N PHE A 193 -13.64 -0.52 -3.56
CA PHE A 193 -13.76 0.48 -2.52
C PHE A 193 -13.17 1.84 -2.93
N THR A 194 -12.07 1.86 -3.68
CA THR A 194 -11.48 3.07 -4.27
C THR A 194 -12.51 3.83 -5.12
N ARG A 195 -13.21 3.12 -6.00
CA ARG A 195 -14.25 3.74 -6.85
C ARG A 195 -15.45 4.24 -6.05
N PHE A 196 -15.88 3.49 -5.03
CA PHE A 196 -16.94 3.92 -4.12
C PHE A 196 -16.59 5.24 -3.44
N LEU A 197 -15.41 5.33 -2.83
CA LEU A 197 -14.97 6.55 -2.13
C LEU A 197 -14.77 7.73 -3.08
N ALA A 198 -14.25 7.50 -4.28
CA ALA A 198 -14.09 8.54 -5.29
C ALA A 198 -15.44 9.16 -5.68
N ALA A 199 -16.47 8.32 -5.87
CA ALA A 199 -17.82 8.79 -6.15
C ALA A 199 -18.45 9.50 -4.93
N HIS A 200 -18.20 9.00 -3.72
CA HIS A 200 -18.78 9.51 -2.48
C HIS A 200 -18.20 10.88 -2.09
N TRP A 201 -16.89 11.07 -2.20
CA TRP A 201 -16.20 12.27 -1.73
C TRP A 201 -15.69 13.20 -2.83
N GLY A 202 -15.87 12.86 -4.11
CA GLY A 202 -15.40 13.71 -5.21
C GLY A 202 -15.95 15.15 -5.16
N ALA A 203 -17.25 15.31 -4.90
CA ALA A 203 -17.87 16.62 -4.73
C ALA A 203 -17.40 17.37 -3.45
N ALA A 204 -16.88 16.65 -2.47
CA ALA A 204 -16.24 17.22 -1.28
C ALA A 204 -14.74 17.52 -1.48
N GLY A 205 -14.23 17.49 -2.72
CA GLY A 205 -12.84 17.84 -3.03
C GLY A 205 -11.81 16.78 -2.62
N VAL A 206 -12.21 15.56 -2.30
CA VAL A 206 -11.28 14.45 -1.97
C VAL A 206 -11.15 13.52 -3.15
N ARG A 207 -9.92 13.35 -3.64
CA ARG A 207 -9.58 12.38 -4.68
C ARG A 207 -9.22 11.04 -4.04
N VAL A 208 -9.63 9.95 -4.64
CA VAL A 208 -9.31 8.59 -4.17
C VAL A 208 -8.88 7.75 -5.36
N ASN A 209 -7.64 7.25 -5.35
CA ASN A 209 -7.09 6.45 -6.44
C ASN A 209 -6.38 5.21 -5.88
N ALA A 210 -6.23 4.19 -6.72
CA ALA A 210 -5.45 3.00 -6.40
C ALA A 210 -4.08 3.03 -7.09
N LEU A 211 -3.02 2.75 -6.33
CA LEU A 211 -1.71 2.37 -6.85
C LEU A 211 -1.65 0.85 -6.91
N VAL A 212 -1.28 0.30 -8.06
CA VAL A 212 -1.21 -1.15 -8.31
C VAL A 212 0.23 -1.54 -8.65
N PRO A 213 1.03 -1.88 -7.64
CA PRO A 213 2.39 -2.38 -7.84
C PRO A 213 2.40 -3.77 -8.49
N GLY A 214 3.39 -4.02 -9.36
CA GLY A 214 3.82 -5.36 -9.75
C GLY A 214 4.63 -6.06 -8.65
N GLY A 215 5.37 -7.11 -9.04
CA GLY A 215 6.30 -7.78 -8.14
C GLY A 215 7.50 -6.88 -7.81
N VAL A 216 7.73 -6.69 -6.52
CA VAL A 216 8.86 -5.91 -5.98
C VAL A 216 9.85 -6.86 -5.33
N GLU A 217 11.14 -6.68 -5.58
CA GLU A 217 12.20 -7.50 -5.00
C GLU A 217 12.24 -7.33 -3.47
N ASN A 218 12.25 -8.46 -2.77
CA ASN A 218 12.28 -8.53 -1.31
C ASN A 218 12.91 -9.84 -0.82
N GLY A 219 13.99 -10.27 -1.45
CA GLY A 219 14.71 -11.48 -1.08
C GLY A 219 14.01 -12.79 -1.48
N GLN A 220 13.19 -12.78 -2.51
CA GLN A 220 12.61 -13.99 -3.11
C GLN A 220 13.70 -14.89 -3.70
N ASP A 221 13.40 -16.20 -3.81
CA ASP A 221 14.34 -17.13 -4.42
C ASP A 221 14.59 -16.82 -5.92
N ALA A 222 15.77 -17.23 -6.42
CA ALA A 222 16.20 -16.91 -7.77
C ALA A 222 15.29 -17.52 -8.85
N HIS A 223 14.63 -18.66 -8.59
CA HIS A 223 13.71 -19.29 -9.54
C HIS A 223 12.44 -18.49 -9.67
N PHE A 224 11.87 -18.02 -8.55
CA PHE A 224 10.71 -17.15 -8.58
C PHE A 224 11.02 -15.85 -9.32
N ILE A 225 12.16 -15.18 -9.00
CA ILE A 225 12.59 -13.96 -9.69
C ILE A 225 12.71 -14.20 -11.20
N ALA A 226 13.35 -15.29 -11.62
CA ALA A 226 13.50 -15.63 -13.03
C ALA A 226 12.15 -15.93 -13.72
N ASN A 227 11.24 -16.64 -13.06
CA ASN A 227 9.91 -16.95 -13.58
C ASN A 227 9.06 -15.68 -13.71
N TYR A 228 9.07 -14.82 -12.68
CA TYR A 228 8.36 -13.55 -12.69
C TYR A 228 8.89 -12.61 -13.79
N SER A 229 10.22 -12.49 -13.89
CA SER A 229 10.89 -11.64 -14.88
C SER A 229 10.55 -12.04 -16.32
N ARG A 230 10.45 -13.35 -16.62
CA ARG A 230 10.02 -13.82 -17.95
C ARG A 230 8.59 -13.43 -18.33
N ARG A 231 7.72 -13.23 -17.34
CA ARG A 231 6.33 -12.77 -17.52
C ARG A 231 6.21 -11.24 -17.59
N THR A 232 7.25 -10.54 -17.21
CA THR A 232 7.26 -9.07 -17.17
C THR A 232 7.95 -8.51 -18.42
N PRO A 233 7.31 -7.66 -19.24
CA PRO A 233 7.93 -7.04 -20.43
C PRO A 233 9.26 -6.33 -20.13
N LEU A 234 9.38 -5.67 -18.96
CA LEU A 234 10.67 -5.08 -18.54
C LEU A 234 11.71 -6.11 -18.07
N ALA A 235 11.38 -7.43 -18.13
CA ALA A 235 12.25 -8.56 -17.83
C ALA A 235 12.91 -8.53 -16.43
N ARG A 236 12.26 -7.92 -15.45
CA ARG A 236 12.70 -7.85 -14.04
C ARG A 236 11.55 -7.57 -13.10
N MET A 237 11.75 -7.82 -11.82
CA MET A 237 10.93 -7.27 -10.76
C MET A 237 11.29 -5.80 -10.52
N ALA A 238 10.44 -5.06 -9.85
CA ALA A 238 10.71 -3.66 -9.49
C ALA A 238 11.66 -3.59 -8.28
N ALA A 239 12.49 -2.56 -8.24
CA ALA A 239 13.15 -2.14 -7.01
C ALA A 239 12.12 -1.48 -6.06
N PRO A 240 12.34 -1.52 -4.73
CA PRO A 240 11.36 -1.00 -3.76
C PRO A 240 11.01 0.49 -3.92
N ASP A 241 11.94 1.32 -4.39
CA ASP A 241 11.80 2.76 -4.56
C ASP A 241 11.07 3.16 -5.86
N GLU A 242 10.89 2.24 -6.81
CA GLU A 242 10.30 2.55 -8.12
C GLU A 242 8.79 2.90 -8.06
N MET A 243 8.12 2.65 -6.93
CA MET A 243 6.74 3.05 -6.72
C MET A 243 6.60 4.52 -6.28
N GLY A 244 7.69 5.15 -5.81
CA GLY A 244 7.68 6.47 -5.19
C GLY A 244 7.17 7.58 -6.13
N GLY A 245 7.63 7.60 -7.38
CA GLY A 245 7.20 8.61 -8.36
C GLY A 245 5.70 8.57 -8.65
N ALA A 246 5.15 7.37 -8.82
CA ALA A 246 3.71 7.17 -9.05
C ALA A 246 2.89 7.57 -7.81
N LEU A 247 3.39 7.28 -6.61
CA LEU A 247 2.74 7.68 -5.37
C LEU A 247 2.71 9.21 -5.23
N VAL A 248 3.83 9.90 -5.45
CA VAL A 248 3.91 11.36 -5.39
C VAL A 248 2.98 11.99 -6.42
N PHE A 249 2.89 11.44 -7.63
CA PHE A 249 1.92 11.87 -8.64
C PHE A 249 0.48 11.78 -8.12
N LEU A 250 0.07 10.65 -7.56
CA LEU A 250 -1.29 10.46 -7.03
C LEU A 250 -1.58 11.35 -5.81
N ALA A 251 -0.59 11.60 -4.97
CA ALA A 251 -0.70 12.41 -3.75
C ALA A 251 -0.78 13.92 -4.05
N SER A 252 -0.18 14.38 -5.15
CA SER A 252 0.05 15.79 -5.48
C SER A 252 -1.02 16.39 -6.41
N ASP A 253 -0.90 17.68 -6.67
CA ASP A 253 -1.77 18.40 -7.61
C ASP A 253 -1.51 18.04 -9.09
N ALA A 254 -0.43 17.31 -9.39
CA ALA A 254 -0.17 16.75 -10.72
C ALA A 254 -1.30 15.81 -11.18
N SER A 255 -2.05 15.21 -10.23
CA SER A 255 -3.21 14.35 -10.50
C SER A 255 -4.55 14.98 -10.09
N ARG A 256 -4.67 16.32 -10.05
CA ARG A 256 -5.88 17.04 -9.56
C ARG A 256 -7.17 16.72 -10.30
N TYR A 257 -7.11 16.21 -11.52
CA TYR A 257 -8.30 15.79 -12.27
C TYR A 257 -8.45 14.26 -12.35
N MET A 258 -7.81 13.54 -11.40
CA MET A 258 -7.81 12.07 -11.37
C MET A 258 -8.42 11.57 -10.04
N THR A 259 -9.54 10.87 -10.12
CA THR A 259 -10.18 10.17 -9.00
C THR A 259 -10.87 8.91 -9.48
N GLY A 260 -10.96 7.87 -8.64
CA GLY A 260 -11.51 6.56 -8.97
C GLY A 260 -10.64 5.71 -9.90
N ALA A 261 -9.45 6.18 -10.22
CA ALA A 261 -8.56 5.54 -11.18
C ALA A 261 -7.68 4.46 -10.54
N THR A 262 -7.17 3.58 -11.40
CA THR A 262 -6.20 2.53 -11.08
C THR A 262 -4.92 2.84 -11.85
N LEU A 263 -3.85 3.20 -11.13
CA LEU A 263 -2.53 3.45 -11.71
C LEU A 263 -1.68 2.18 -11.54
N VAL A 264 -1.44 1.49 -12.65
CA VAL A 264 -0.67 0.24 -12.68
C VAL A 264 0.81 0.57 -12.91
N VAL A 265 1.68 0.03 -12.03
CA VAL A 265 3.14 0.16 -12.09
C VAL A 265 3.73 -1.22 -11.88
N ASP A 266 3.77 -2.02 -12.95
CA ASP A 266 4.02 -3.46 -12.89
C ASP A 266 5.05 -3.98 -13.93
N GLY A 267 5.77 -3.07 -14.58
CA GLY A 267 6.71 -3.44 -15.64
C GLY A 267 6.07 -4.07 -16.87
N GLY A 268 4.73 -3.95 -17.01
CA GLY A 268 3.94 -4.55 -18.07
C GLY A 268 3.42 -5.97 -17.78
N PHE A 269 3.56 -6.46 -16.55
CA PHE A 269 3.14 -7.82 -16.15
C PHE A 269 1.67 -8.13 -16.51
N THR A 270 0.79 -7.13 -16.47
CA THR A 270 -0.64 -7.27 -16.79
C THR A 270 -1.00 -6.85 -18.23
N ALA A 271 -0.01 -6.57 -19.08
CA ALA A 271 -0.26 -6.10 -20.45
C ALA A 271 -0.60 -7.22 -21.46
N TRP A 272 -0.37 -8.51 -21.09
CA TRP A 272 -0.61 -9.70 -21.93
C TRP A 272 -1.12 -10.88 -21.11
#